data_1c0bd48b0af2502d39682b8ef1046875
#
_entry.id   1c0bd48b0af2502d39682b8ef1046875
#
_cell.length_a   1.000
_cell.length_b   1.000
_cell.length_c   1.000
_cell.angle_alpha   90.00
_cell.angle_beta   90.00
_cell.angle_gamma   90.00
#
_symmetry.space_group_name_H-M   'P 1'
#
loop_
_entity.id
_entity.type
_entity.pdbx_description
1 polymer ?
#
loop_
_entity_poly.entity_id
_entity_poly.type
_entity_poly.pdbx_seq_one_letter_code
_entity_poly.pdbx_strand_id
1 'polypeptide(L)'
;IIKKSSKKLIKVNNRKNNDVRGTCNSLTEVSEVSDLSTEGMLQAAVSKGIINIADVEETLRMKQREEILNNHPYSIWQGKNNGKWYTYIPDESKARKMALKKRNSREDIENLIITYWKKKQKEEKTQKERENKHTFMDVYYMWRKLKDQMVSVNTVAKYESDRKRFFDGKELSEMDIKEIDRYAVEIFMSQNIRDHELQKEAMRKLFGYVVNTMNFAREKNLIECNSIEYMTSKSFYQQCYEKYKPKNEQVIPREDMQQLQGQFRRDHENKENYMPTYAVEFASLTGMRVSEISALRWDHIYEDYILIEYSEKSNPQKNSFWIDRTKNKRARTFPMTNEIRRLLKKVKEVEQEYGYLCDWVFADEDGRIHGPRI
;
A
#
# COMPACT_ATOMS: atom_id res chain seq x y z
N ILE A 1 -25.42 -35.78 3.91
CA ILE A 1 -26.38 -35.94 2.78
C ILE A 1 -25.94 -34.97 1.69
N ILE A 2 -25.42 -35.57 0.63
CA ILE A 2 -24.77 -34.92 -0.53
C ILE A 2 -25.83 -34.77 -1.63
N LYS A 3 -25.96 -33.62 -2.26
CA LYS A 3 -26.56 -33.52 -3.60
C LYS A 3 -25.61 -32.91 -4.59
N LYS A 4 -25.12 -33.76 -5.52
CA LYS A 4 -24.47 -33.41 -6.78
C LYS A 4 -25.51 -32.84 -7.75
N SER A 5 -25.18 -31.77 -8.43
CA SER A 5 -25.92 -31.26 -9.57
C SER A 5 -25.02 -31.26 -10.79
N SER A 6 -25.42 -31.99 -11.82
CA SER A 6 -24.73 -32.29 -13.05
C SER A 6 -24.95 -31.16 -14.07
N LYS A 7 -23.90 -30.67 -14.70
CA LYS A 7 -23.96 -29.80 -15.88
C LYS A 7 -24.00 -30.66 -17.15
N LYS A 8 -25.10 -30.52 -17.93
CA LYS A 8 -25.28 -31.08 -19.26
C LYS A 8 -24.57 -30.22 -20.30
N LEU A 9 -23.63 -30.83 -21.03
CA LEU A 9 -23.05 -30.29 -22.28
C LEU A 9 -24.02 -30.54 -23.44
N ILE A 10 -24.35 -29.50 -24.18
CA ILE A 10 -25.06 -29.62 -25.47
C ILE A 10 -24.00 -29.51 -26.55
N LYS A 11 -23.85 -30.62 -27.29
CA LYS A 11 -23.11 -30.70 -28.57
C LYS A 11 -24.04 -30.24 -29.70
N VAL A 12 -23.63 -29.23 -30.45
CA VAL A 12 -24.26 -28.86 -31.71
C VAL A 12 -23.46 -29.45 -32.88
N ASN A 13 -24.11 -30.32 -33.65
CA ASN A 13 -23.57 -30.95 -34.84
C ASN A 13 -23.61 -29.97 -36.03
N ASN A 14 -22.47 -29.77 -36.66
CA ASN A 14 -22.37 -29.20 -38.00
C ASN A 14 -22.77 -30.26 -39.04
N ARG A 15 -23.78 -29.99 -39.88
CA ARG A 15 -23.97 -30.63 -41.16
C ARG A 15 -23.80 -29.60 -42.28
N LYS A 16 -22.87 -29.86 -43.16
CA LYS A 16 -22.68 -29.22 -44.46
C LYS A 16 -23.86 -29.51 -45.35
N ASN A 17 -24.31 -28.50 -46.10
CA ASN A 17 -24.85 -28.74 -47.45
C ASN A 17 -24.51 -27.54 -48.34
N ASN A 18 -24.06 -27.90 -49.54
CA ASN A 18 -23.62 -27.05 -50.64
C ASN A 18 -24.79 -26.53 -51.48
N ASP A 19 -24.45 -25.46 -52.21
CA ASP A 19 -24.98 -24.98 -53.47
C ASP A 19 -26.43 -24.48 -53.57
N VAL A 20 -26.55 -23.18 -53.84
CA VAL A 20 -27.14 -22.64 -55.07
C VAL A 20 -26.74 -21.16 -55.25
N ARG A 21 -26.16 -20.86 -56.45
CA ARG A 21 -25.86 -19.51 -56.94
C ARG A 21 -27.14 -18.73 -57.21
N GLY A 22 -27.23 -17.51 -56.73
CA GLY A 22 -28.26 -16.57 -57.09
C GLY A 22 -27.89 -15.17 -56.61
N THR A 23 -27.57 -14.34 -57.57
CA THR A 23 -27.26 -12.91 -57.43
C THR A 23 -28.37 -12.12 -56.72
N CYS A 24 -28.00 -11.46 -55.60
CA CYS A 24 -28.69 -10.25 -55.15
C CYS A 24 -27.73 -9.40 -54.30
N ASN A 25 -27.07 -8.46 -54.96
CA ASN A 25 -26.39 -7.34 -54.34
C ASN A 25 -27.47 -6.37 -53.85
N SER A 26 -27.72 -6.30 -52.55
CA SER A 26 -28.31 -5.12 -51.91
C SER A 26 -28.85 -5.32 -50.47
N LEU A 27 -28.21 -6.18 -49.63
CA LEU A 27 -28.63 -6.32 -48.24
C LEU A 27 -27.49 -6.45 -47.22
N THR A 28 -26.28 -5.99 -47.58
CA THR A 28 -25.10 -6.07 -46.68
C THR A 28 -24.85 -4.80 -45.84
N GLU A 29 -25.64 -3.75 -45.98
CA GLU A 29 -25.43 -2.49 -45.23
C GLU A 29 -26.28 -2.35 -43.94
N VAL A 30 -27.17 -3.26 -43.59
CA VAL A 30 -28.05 -3.11 -42.44
C VAL A 30 -27.59 -3.94 -41.22
N SER A 31 -26.64 -4.86 -41.36
CA SER A 31 -26.16 -5.73 -40.26
C SER A 31 -24.98 -5.18 -39.45
N GLU A 32 -24.34 -4.09 -39.87
CA GLU A 32 -23.18 -3.50 -39.15
C GLU A 32 -23.56 -2.50 -38.04
N VAL A 33 -24.83 -2.16 -37.90
CA VAL A 33 -25.25 -1.12 -36.91
C VAL A 33 -25.66 -1.71 -35.55
N SER A 34 -25.82 -3.03 -35.44
CA SER A 34 -26.32 -3.67 -34.21
C SER A 34 -25.27 -3.88 -33.11
N ASP A 35 -23.95 -3.80 -33.42
CA ASP A 35 -22.87 -4.08 -32.48
C ASP A 35 -22.00 -2.86 -32.12
N LEU A 36 -22.38 -1.66 -32.54
CA LEU A 36 -21.68 -0.44 -32.20
C LEU A 36 -22.11 0.05 -30.81
N SER A 37 -21.11 0.34 -29.95
CA SER A 37 -21.33 1.09 -28.71
C SER A 37 -22.05 2.43 -29.02
N THR A 38 -22.76 3.00 -28.05
CA THR A 38 -23.44 4.32 -28.21
C THR A 38 -22.52 5.38 -28.78
N GLU A 39 -21.24 5.33 -28.44
CA GLU A 39 -20.21 6.24 -28.93
C GLU A 39 -19.86 5.98 -30.41
N GLY A 40 -19.79 4.72 -30.80
CA GLY A 40 -19.58 4.32 -32.21
C GLY A 40 -20.78 4.69 -33.10
N MET A 41 -22.01 4.59 -32.60
CA MET A 41 -23.22 5.06 -33.31
C MET A 41 -23.20 6.58 -33.52
N LEU A 42 -22.79 7.35 -32.51
CA LEU A 42 -22.65 8.80 -32.61
C LEU A 42 -21.58 9.20 -33.62
N GLN A 43 -20.42 8.55 -33.60
CA GLN A 43 -19.36 8.81 -34.57
C GLN A 43 -19.79 8.48 -35.99
N ALA A 44 -20.49 7.37 -36.18
CA ALA A 44 -21.03 6.98 -37.48
C ALA A 44 -22.11 7.97 -37.98
N ALA A 45 -22.97 8.47 -37.09
CA ALA A 45 -23.99 9.47 -37.44
C ALA A 45 -23.38 10.82 -37.84
N VAL A 46 -22.30 11.22 -37.19
CA VAL A 46 -21.54 12.43 -37.54
C VAL A 46 -20.84 12.27 -38.88
N SER A 47 -20.14 11.12 -39.10
CA SER A 47 -19.40 10.87 -40.35
C SER A 47 -20.31 10.72 -41.57
N LYS A 48 -21.55 10.24 -41.38
CA LYS A 48 -22.57 10.14 -42.43
C LYS A 48 -23.38 11.43 -42.63
N GLY A 49 -23.04 12.52 -41.91
CA GLY A 49 -23.73 13.82 -42.03
C GLY A 49 -25.17 13.83 -41.48
N ILE A 50 -25.59 12.78 -40.74
CA ILE A 50 -26.91 12.68 -40.12
C ILE A 50 -27.02 13.68 -38.95
N ILE A 51 -25.92 13.87 -38.23
CA ILE A 51 -25.80 14.84 -37.13
C ILE A 51 -24.79 15.91 -37.52
N ASN A 52 -25.25 17.16 -37.58
CA ASN A 52 -24.38 18.32 -37.75
C ASN A 52 -23.85 18.74 -36.36
N ILE A 53 -22.56 18.63 -36.14
CA ILE A 53 -21.92 19.00 -34.87
C ILE A 53 -22.20 20.46 -34.51
N ALA A 54 -22.14 21.36 -35.48
CA ALA A 54 -22.38 22.81 -35.27
C ALA A 54 -23.78 23.08 -34.74
N ASP A 55 -24.81 22.42 -35.28
CA ASP A 55 -26.21 22.57 -34.85
C ASP A 55 -26.41 22.00 -33.45
N VAL A 56 -25.75 20.89 -33.13
CA VAL A 56 -25.78 20.29 -31.78
C VAL A 56 -25.09 21.21 -30.77
N GLU A 57 -23.93 21.77 -31.10
CA GLU A 57 -23.20 22.70 -30.24
C GLU A 57 -24.01 23.97 -29.99
N GLU A 58 -24.66 24.52 -31.01
CA GLU A 58 -25.52 25.69 -30.87
C GLU A 58 -26.73 25.40 -29.99
N THR A 59 -27.38 24.27 -30.20
CA THR A 59 -28.52 23.83 -29.39
C THR A 59 -28.13 23.63 -27.93
N LEU A 60 -27.00 22.99 -27.66
CA LEU A 60 -26.47 22.80 -26.30
C LEU A 60 -26.11 24.15 -25.66
N ARG A 61 -25.52 25.08 -26.42
CA ARG A 61 -25.18 26.40 -25.95
C ARG A 61 -26.43 27.21 -25.59
N MET A 62 -27.50 27.11 -26.39
CA MET A 62 -28.76 27.76 -26.10
C MET A 62 -29.47 27.20 -24.86
N LYS A 63 -29.49 25.88 -24.73
CA LYS A 63 -30.04 25.20 -23.52
C LYS A 63 -29.27 25.55 -22.25
N GLN A 64 -27.92 25.54 -22.29
CA GLN A 64 -27.10 25.99 -21.16
C GLN A 64 -27.34 27.45 -20.78
N ARG A 65 -27.52 28.34 -21.80
CA ARG A 65 -27.85 29.72 -21.56
C ARG A 65 -29.18 29.88 -20.83
N GLU A 66 -30.19 29.14 -21.29
CA GLU A 66 -31.53 29.17 -20.70
C GLU A 66 -31.53 28.62 -19.28
N GLU A 67 -30.84 27.49 -19.03
CA GLU A 67 -30.70 26.89 -17.71
C GLU A 67 -30.03 27.85 -16.71
N ILE A 68 -28.94 28.52 -17.10
CA ILE A 68 -28.27 29.51 -16.25
C ILE A 68 -29.19 30.68 -15.91
N LEU A 69 -29.95 31.17 -16.87
CA LEU A 69 -30.86 32.28 -16.65
C LEU A 69 -32.06 31.88 -15.77
N ASN A 70 -32.60 30.70 -15.96
CA ASN A 70 -33.73 30.19 -15.15
C ASN A 70 -33.29 29.90 -13.69
N ASN A 71 -32.03 29.47 -13.48
CA ASN A 71 -31.48 29.20 -12.14
C ASN A 71 -30.94 30.48 -11.47
N HIS A 72 -30.99 31.65 -12.15
CA HIS A 72 -30.53 32.87 -11.53
C HIS A 72 -31.49 33.34 -10.42
N PRO A 73 -31.01 33.53 -9.16
CA PRO A 73 -31.90 33.74 -8.00
C PRO A 73 -32.58 35.11 -7.95
N TYR A 74 -32.21 36.03 -8.85
CA TYR A 74 -32.73 37.39 -8.84
C TYR A 74 -33.45 37.73 -10.15
N SER A 75 -34.52 38.56 -10.04
CA SER A 75 -35.25 39.03 -11.20
C SER A 75 -34.41 39.97 -12.07
N ILE A 76 -34.74 40.00 -13.38
CA ILE A 76 -34.22 40.94 -14.33
C ILE A 76 -35.36 41.95 -14.60
N TRP A 77 -35.12 43.27 -14.43
CA TRP A 77 -36.13 44.29 -14.64
C TRP A 77 -35.60 45.51 -15.37
N GLN A 78 -36.49 46.22 -16.02
CA GLN A 78 -36.17 47.50 -16.68
C GLN A 78 -36.54 48.67 -15.77
N GLY A 79 -35.66 49.65 -15.65
CA GLY A 79 -35.89 50.88 -14.86
C GLY A 79 -36.86 51.81 -15.57
N LYS A 80 -37.90 52.26 -14.84
CA LYS A 80 -39.01 53.10 -15.40
C LYS A 80 -38.55 54.40 -15.96
N ASN A 81 -37.50 55.04 -15.41
CA ASN A 81 -37.10 56.39 -15.73
C ASN A 81 -35.89 56.52 -16.68
N ASN A 82 -35.16 55.47 -16.96
CA ASN A 82 -33.89 55.52 -17.69
C ASN A 82 -33.70 54.43 -18.74
N GLY A 83 -34.70 53.55 -18.94
CA GLY A 83 -34.69 52.50 -19.94
C GLY A 83 -33.61 51.39 -19.73
N LYS A 84 -32.80 51.50 -18.67
CA LYS A 84 -31.72 50.53 -18.39
C LYS A 84 -32.25 49.27 -17.75
N TRP A 85 -31.52 48.18 -17.97
CA TRP A 85 -31.80 46.87 -17.39
C TRP A 85 -30.97 46.61 -16.15
N TYR A 86 -31.57 45.97 -15.14
CA TYR A 86 -31.00 45.75 -13.82
C TYR A 86 -31.16 44.29 -13.40
N THR A 87 -30.21 43.82 -12.60
CA THR A 87 -30.31 42.57 -11.81
C THR A 87 -29.38 42.70 -10.61
N TYR A 88 -29.54 41.79 -9.64
CA TYR A 88 -28.55 41.58 -8.58
C TYR A 88 -27.64 40.41 -8.96
N ILE A 89 -26.40 40.44 -8.47
CA ILE A 89 -25.46 39.33 -8.52
C ILE A 89 -24.97 39.05 -7.09
N PRO A 90 -24.82 37.79 -6.68
CA PRO A 90 -24.27 37.44 -5.35
C PRO A 90 -22.89 38.10 -5.16
N ASP A 91 -22.70 38.75 -4.01
CA ASP A 91 -21.44 39.42 -3.64
C ASP A 91 -21.30 39.38 -2.12
N GLU A 92 -20.47 38.44 -1.63
CA GLU A 92 -20.28 38.22 -0.19
C GLU A 92 -19.56 39.35 0.52
N SER A 93 -18.88 40.24 -0.21
CA SER A 93 -18.22 41.41 0.36
C SER A 93 -19.20 42.50 0.82
N LYS A 94 -20.48 42.45 0.42
CA LYS A 94 -21.48 43.42 0.75
C LYS A 94 -22.41 42.97 1.88
N ALA A 95 -22.84 43.91 2.71
CA ALA A 95 -23.73 43.67 3.84
C ALA A 95 -25.03 42.90 3.45
N ARG A 96 -25.57 43.13 2.25
CA ARG A 96 -26.74 42.40 1.70
C ARG A 96 -26.38 41.17 0.88
N LYS A 97 -25.11 40.77 0.85
CA LYS A 97 -24.56 39.66 0.05
C LYS A 97 -24.94 39.70 -1.44
N MET A 98 -25.25 40.87 -1.98
CA MET A 98 -25.61 41.06 -3.38
C MET A 98 -25.19 42.43 -3.88
N ALA A 99 -24.85 42.52 -5.17
CA ALA A 99 -24.48 43.76 -5.87
C ALA A 99 -25.44 44.04 -7.01
N LEU A 100 -25.99 45.28 -7.04
CA LEU A 100 -26.81 45.75 -8.15
C LEU A 100 -25.94 45.96 -9.40
N LYS A 101 -26.33 45.37 -10.50
CA LYS A 101 -25.71 45.55 -11.83
C LYS A 101 -26.68 46.19 -12.79
N LYS A 102 -26.20 47.08 -13.68
CA LYS A 102 -26.99 47.78 -14.70
C LYS A 102 -26.34 47.67 -16.08
N ARG A 103 -27.14 47.54 -17.11
CA ARG A 103 -26.70 47.53 -18.52
C ARG A 103 -27.72 48.27 -19.40
N ASN A 104 -27.31 48.58 -20.62
CA ASN A 104 -28.17 49.31 -21.54
C ASN A 104 -29.20 48.42 -22.24
N SER A 105 -28.91 47.15 -22.45
CA SER A 105 -29.81 46.17 -23.04
C SER A 105 -30.10 45.00 -22.12
N ARG A 106 -31.19 44.27 -22.40
CA ARG A 106 -31.54 43.02 -21.72
C ARG A 106 -30.50 41.94 -22.01
N GLU A 107 -30.03 41.87 -23.26
CA GLU A 107 -29.03 40.91 -23.70
C GLU A 107 -27.69 41.10 -22.96
N ASP A 108 -27.28 42.33 -22.71
CA ASP A 108 -26.05 42.63 -21.96
C ASP A 108 -26.16 42.20 -20.49
N ILE A 109 -27.35 42.31 -19.87
CA ILE A 109 -27.59 41.81 -18.51
C ILE A 109 -27.56 40.30 -18.48
N GLU A 110 -28.18 39.61 -19.43
CA GLU A 110 -28.15 38.14 -19.54
C GLU A 110 -26.72 37.62 -19.76
N ASN A 111 -25.96 38.26 -20.64
CA ASN A 111 -24.57 37.93 -20.89
C ASN A 111 -23.70 38.13 -19.63
N LEU A 112 -23.95 39.15 -18.85
CA LEU A 112 -23.27 39.42 -17.60
C LEU A 112 -23.60 38.33 -16.57
N ILE A 113 -24.85 37.89 -16.44
CA ILE A 113 -25.29 36.79 -15.56
C ILE A 113 -24.59 35.50 -15.98
N ILE A 114 -24.60 35.16 -17.25
CA ILE A 114 -23.98 33.95 -17.80
C ILE A 114 -22.47 33.92 -17.53
N THR A 115 -21.82 35.07 -17.78
CA THR A 115 -20.36 35.19 -17.52
C THR A 115 -20.04 34.98 -16.04
N TYR A 116 -20.84 35.57 -15.15
CA TYR A 116 -20.66 35.40 -13.70
C TYR A 116 -20.81 33.96 -13.27
N TRP A 117 -21.89 33.28 -13.66
CA TRP A 117 -22.12 31.89 -13.24
C TRP A 117 -21.15 30.90 -13.88
N LYS A 118 -20.76 31.10 -15.14
CA LYS A 118 -19.69 30.27 -15.75
C LYS A 118 -18.36 30.44 -15.04
N LYS A 119 -18.01 31.66 -14.64
CA LYS A 119 -16.79 31.89 -13.84
C LYS A 119 -16.87 31.19 -12.50
N LYS A 120 -17.99 31.33 -11.80
CA LYS A 120 -18.20 30.69 -10.50
C LYS A 120 -18.18 29.16 -10.57
N GLN A 121 -18.83 28.56 -11.56
CA GLN A 121 -18.78 27.13 -11.83
C GLN A 121 -17.34 26.62 -12.09
N LYS A 122 -16.57 27.40 -12.85
CA LYS A 122 -15.15 27.08 -13.11
C LYS A 122 -14.32 27.16 -11.84
N GLU A 123 -14.53 28.19 -11.01
CA GLU A 123 -13.84 28.32 -9.71
C GLU A 123 -14.21 27.18 -8.75
N GLU A 124 -15.50 26.84 -8.64
CA GLU A 124 -15.96 25.72 -7.82
C GLU A 124 -15.42 24.38 -8.31
N LYS A 125 -15.35 24.15 -9.63
CA LYS A 125 -14.76 22.96 -10.22
C LYS A 125 -13.27 22.88 -9.90
N THR A 126 -12.54 23.97 -10.09
CA THR A 126 -11.10 24.04 -9.77
C THR A 126 -10.85 23.85 -8.28
N GLN A 127 -11.72 24.39 -7.42
CA GLN A 127 -11.62 24.19 -5.97
C GLN A 127 -11.86 22.73 -5.59
N LYS A 128 -12.91 22.09 -6.11
CA LYS A 128 -13.17 20.66 -5.92
C LYS A 128 -12.03 19.77 -6.43
N GLU A 129 -11.44 20.13 -7.58
CA GLU A 129 -10.28 19.43 -8.13
C GLU A 129 -9.06 19.56 -7.20
N ARG A 130 -8.82 20.73 -6.60
CA ARG A 130 -7.76 20.95 -5.62
C ARG A 130 -8.01 20.17 -4.32
N GLU A 131 -9.23 20.17 -3.82
CA GLU A 131 -9.62 19.41 -2.61
C GLU A 131 -9.54 17.89 -2.80
N ASN A 132 -9.71 17.42 -4.03
CA ASN A 132 -9.60 16.01 -4.42
C ASN A 132 -8.19 15.61 -4.94
N LYS A 133 -7.22 16.53 -4.84
CA LYS A 133 -5.84 16.23 -5.22
C LYS A 133 -5.15 15.56 -4.04
N HIS A 134 -4.72 14.31 -4.23
CA HIS A 134 -3.95 13.55 -3.27
C HIS A 134 -2.60 13.21 -3.87
N THR A 135 -1.53 13.52 -3.16
CA THR A 135 -0.21 13.05 -3.54
C THR A 135 -0.06 11.56 -3.26
N PHE A 136 0.95 10.92 -3.87
CA PHE A 136 1.30 9.54 -3.52
C PHE A 136 1.49 9.36 -2.01
N MET A 137 2.17 10.31 -1.36
CA MET A 137 2.42 10.22 0.08
C MET A 137 1.16 10.39 0.92
N ASP A 138 0.20 11.22 0.51
CA ASP A 138 -1.09 11.31 1.20
C ASP A 138 -1.80 9.97 1.22
N VAL A 139 -1.86 9.30 0.06
CA VAL A 139 -2.48 7.98 -0.07
C VAL A 139 -1.68 6.91 0.67
N TYR A 140 -0.35 6.97 0.62
CA TYR A 140 0.51 6.09 1.40
C TYR A 140 0.22 6.21 2.90
N TYR A 141 0.08 7.41 3.45
CA TYR A 141 -0.27 7.60 4.86
C TYR A 141 -1.69 7.14 5.18
N MET A 142 -2.66 7.30 4.28
CA MET A 142 -4.01 6.75 4.45
C MET A 142 -3.97 5.23 4.53
N TRP A 143 -3.22 4.57 3.64
CA TRP A 143 -3.00 3.13 3.67
C TRP A 143 -2.30 2.69 4.97
N ARG A 144 -1.24 3.41 5.37
CA ARG A 144 -0.47 3.14 6.58
C ARG A 144 -1.35 3.22 7.84
N LYS A 145 -2.20 4.23 7.94
CA LYS A 145 -3.11 4.41 9.08
C LYS A 145 -3.96 3.17 9.38
N LEU A 146 -4.39 2.45 8.35
CA LEU A 146 -5.11 1.19 8.50
C LEU A 146 -4.14 0.02 8.73
N LYS A 147 -3.05 -0.03 7.98
CA LYS A 147 -2.10 -1.14 8.06
C LYS A 147 -1.38 -1.22 9.40
N ASP A 148 -1.03 -0.09 9.97
CA ASP A 148 -0.31 0.00 11.25
C ASP A 148 -1.10 -0.58 12.42
N GLN A 149 -2.44 -0.58 12.34
CA GLN A 149 -3.30 -1.22 13.35
C GLN A 149 -3.26 -2.76 13.31
N MET A 150 -2.80 -3.34 12.19
CA MET A 150 -2.80 -4.79 11.93
C MET A 150 -1.42 -5.43 12.11
N VAL A 151 -0.38 -4.64 12.29
CA VAL A 151 1.00 -5.14 12.32
C VAL A 151 1.68 -4.83 13.65
N SER A 152 2.80 -5.52 13.92
CA SER A 152 3.57 -5.28 15.14
C SER A 152 4.24 -3.90 15.14
N VAL A 153 4.51 -3.38 16.34
CA VAL A 153 5.20 -2.08 16.56
C VAL A 153 6.53 -2.02 15.81
N ASN A 154 7.30 -3.12 15.79
CA ASN A 154 8.57 -3.21 15.06
C ASN A 154 8.36 -3.10 13.55
N THR A 155 7.25 -3.62 13.02
CA THR A 155 6.90 -3.47 11.60
C THR A 155 6.55 -2.02 11.27
N VAL A 156 5.81 -1.34 12.17
CA VAL A 156 5.49 0.09 12.03
C VAL A 156 6.77 0.93 12.01
N ALA A 157 7.69 0.68 12.95
CA ALA A 157 8.99 1.37 13.01
C ALA A 157 9.81 1.13 11.73
N LYS A 158 9.78 -0.10 11.20
CA LYS A 158 10.45 -0.43 9.93
C LYS A 158 9.84 0.30 8.74
N TYR A 159 8.52 0.38 8.66
CA TYR A 159 7.84 1.14 7.62
C TYR A 159 8.25 2.61 7.64
N GLU A 160 8.34 3.21 8.84
CA GLU A 160 8.74 4.60 8.96
C GLU A 160 10.21 4.84 8.56
N SER A 161 11.09 3.91 8.95
CA SER A 161 12.49 3.94 8.50
C SER A 161 12.62 3.80 6.99
N ASP A 162 11.85 2.88 6.39
CA ASP A 162 11.85 2.65 4.93
C ASP A 162 11.25 3.85 4.18
N ARG A 163 10.20 4.49 4.74
CA ARG A 163 9.61 5.72 4.20
C ARG A 163 10.67 6.82 4.08
N LYS A 164 11.34 7.12 5.20
CA LYS A 164 12.41 8.13 5.24
C LYS A 164 13.53 7.82 4.26
N ARG A 165 13.90 6.56 4.15
CA ARG A 165 14.99 6.13 3.29
C ARG A 165 14.67 6.26 1.80
N PHE A 166 13.46 5.88 1.39
CA PHE A 166 13.15 5.65 -0.03
C PHE A 166 12.27 6.71 -0.66
N PHE A 167 11.47 7.43 0.12
CA PHE A 167 10.47 8.36 -0.41
C PHE A 167 10.81 9.83 -0.15
N ASP A 168 11.58 10.16 0.89
CA ASP A 168 11.91 11.56 1.19
C ASP A 168 12.71 12.18 0.05
N GLY A 169 12.25 13.32 -0.46
CA GLY A 169 12.86 14.07 -1.54
C GLY A 169 12.78 13.40 -2.93
N LYS A 170 11.92 12.40 -3.10
CA LYS A 170 11.69 11.76 -4.40
C LYS A 170 10.45 12.36 -5.09
N GLU A 171 10.55 12.55 -6.41
CA GLU A 171 9.49 13.15 -7.23
C GLU A 171 8.15 12.38 -7.11
N LEU A 172 8.19 11.05 -7.16
CA LEU A 172 7.00 10.21 -6.99
C LEU A 172 6.19 10.55 -5.74
N SER A 173 6.86 10.96 -4.66
CA SER A 173 6.23 11.27 -3.38
C SER A 173 5.26 12.44 -3.45
N GLU A 174 5.58 13.44 -4.27
CA GLU A 174 4.82 14.67 -4.44
C GLU A 174 3.86 14.64 -5.65
N MET A 175 3.96 13.60 -6.50
CA MET A 175 3.09 13.45 -7.67
C MET A 175 1.65 13.21 -7.24
N ASP A 176 0.70 13.78 -8.01
CA ASP A 176 -0.72 13.44 -7.85
C ASP A 176 -0.92 11.95 -8.15
N ILE A 177 -1.64 11.26 -7.27
CA ILE A 177 -1.90 9.82 -7.38
C ILE A 177 -2.53 9.43 -8.73
N LYS A 178 -3.27 10.35 -9.36
CA LYS A 178 -3.92 10.18 -10.66
C LYS A 178 -2.95 10.29 -11.84
N GLU A 179 -1.83 10.99 -11.64
CA GLU A 179 -0.81 11.23 -12.67
C GLU A 179 0.29 10.14 -12.65
N ILE A 180 0.29 9.27 -11.64
CA ILE A 180 1.29 8.20 -11.53
C ILE A 180 1.03 7.15 -12.60
N ASP A 181 1.95 7.07 -13.53
CA ASP A 181 1.98 6.06 -14.56
C ASP A 181 3.10 5.02 -14.31
N ARG A 182 3.17 4.05 -15.19
CA ARG A 182 4.20 3.01 -15.15
C ARG A 182 5.61 3.59 -15.25
N TYR A 183 5.80 4.60 -16.08
CA TYR A 183 7.11 5.21 -16.32
C TYR A 183 7.64 5.93 -15.07
N ALA A 184 6.78 6.69 -14.37
CA ALA A 184 7.14 7.34 -13.10
C ALA A 184 7.60 6.32 -12.04
N VAL A 185 6.91 5.18 -11.95
CA VAL A 185 7.30 4.10 -11.02
C VAL A 185 8.61 3.43 -11.45
N GLU A 186 8.84 3.21 -12.74
CA GLU A 186 10.09 2.64 -13.25
C GLU A 186 11.30 3.56 -12.93
N ILE A 187 11.16 4.87 -13.10
CA ILE A 187 12.19 5.85 -12.72
C ILE A 187 12.44 5.81 -11.22
N PHE A 188 11.39 5.90 -10.41
CA PHE A 188 11.49 5.87 -8.95
C PHE A 188 12.21 4.61 -8.45
N MET A 189 11.83 3.44 -8.96
CA MET A 189 12.45 2.17 -8.59
C MET A 189 13.92 2.11 -8.99
N SER A 190 14.24 2.49 -10.24
CA SER A 190 15.61 2.47 -10.77
C SER A 190 16.53 3.44 -10.02
N GLN A 191 16.04 4.63 -9.66
CA GLN A 191 16.79 5.59 -8.84
C GLN A 191 17.09 5.01 -7.45
N ASN A 192 16.07 4.46 -6.76
CA ASN A 192 16.27 3.88 -5.43
C ASN A 192 17.20 2.66 -5.44
N ILE A 193 17.12 1.81 -6.47
CA ILE A 193 18.01 0.66 -6.62
C ILE A 193 19.46 1.14 -6.69
N ARG A 194 19.74 2.16 -7.51
CA ARG A 194 21.07 2.71 -7.70
C ARG A 194 21.56 3.48 -6.45
N ASP A 195 20.74 4.39 -5.91
CA ASP A 195 21.14 5.28 -4.82
C ASP A 195 21.39 4.51 -3.51
N HIS A 196 20.75 3.37 -3.33
CA HIS A 196 20.83 2.56 -2.11
C HIS A 196 21.45 1.17 -2.33
N GLU A 197 21.96 0.87 -3.52
CA GLU A 197 22.52 -0.44 -3.89
C GLU A 197 21.61 -1.62 -3.50
N LEU A 198 20.33 -1.52 -3.87
CA LEU A 198 19.34 -2.44 -3.37
C LEU A 198 19.53 -3.86 -3.90
N GLN A 199 19.49 -4.82 -2.99
CA GLN A 199 19.35 -6.24 -3.32
C GLN A 199 17.88 -6.58 -3.65
N LYS A 200 17.67 -7.71 -4.34
CA LYS A 200 16.34 -8.19 -4.78
C LYS A 200 15.27 -8.16 -3.68
N GLU A 201 15.62 -8.56 -2.45
CA GLU A 201 14.66 -8.58 -1.33
C GLU A 201 14.26 -7.18 -0.85
N ALA A 202 15.21 -6.25 -0.76
CA ALA A 202 14.94 -4.87 -0.36
C ALA A 202 14.11 -4.15 -1.45
N MET A 203 14.47 -4.36 -2.73
CA MET A 203 13.74 -3.85 -3.88
C MET A 203 12.29 -4.38 -3.91
N ARG A 204 12.07 -5.69 -3.69
CA ARG A 204 10.70 -6.26 -3.61
C ARG A 204 9.86 -5.60 -2.53
N LYS A 205 10.44 -5.30 -1.36
CA LYS A 205 9.73 -4.60 -0.28
C LYS A 205 9.34 -3.19 -0.69
N LEU A 206 10.28 -2.44 -1.30
CA LEU A 206 10.01 -1.10 -1.81
C LEU A 206 8.89 -1.12 -2.86
N PHE A 207 9.00 -2.02 -3.85
CA PHE A 207 7.95 -2.21 -4.87
C PHE A 207 6.60 -2.56 -4.25
N GLY A 208 6.60 -3.38 -3.19
CA GLY A 208 5.40 -3.73 -2.43
C GLY A 208 4.72 -2.51 -1.80
N TYR A 209 5.46 -1.50 -1.34
CA TYR A 209 4.87 -0.26 -0.83
C TYR A 209 4.16 0.52 -1.94
N VAL A 210 4.78 0.62 -3.11
CA VAL A 210 4.20 1.32 -4.26
C VAL A 210 2.91 0.62 -4.71
N VAL A 211 2.96 -0.70 -4.92
CA VAL A 211 1.80 -1.49 -5.35
C VAL A 211 0.66 -1.43 -4.34
N ASN A 212 0.95 -1.54 -3.04
CA ASN A 212 -0.08 -1.48 -2.00
C ASN A 212 -0.74 -0.10 -1.93
N THR A 213 0.02 0.98 -2.14
CA THR A 213 -0.51 2.34 -2.17
C THR A 213 -1.43 2.54 -3.37
N MET A 214 -1.02 2.10 -4.57
CA MET A 214 -1.82 2.22 -5.78
C MET A 214 -3.09 1.36 -5.72
N ASN A 215 -3.00 0.15 -5.18
CA ASN A 215 -4.18 -0.71 -4.97
C ASN A 215 -5.15 -0.07 -3.96
N PHE A 216 -4.64 0.50 -2.88
CA PHE A 216 -5.45 1.22 -1.91
C PHE A 216 -6.13 2.45 -2.54
N ALA A 217 -5.43 3.20 -3.40
CA ALA A 217 -6.02 4.32 -4.14
C ALA A 217 -7.24 3.87 -4.98
N ARG A 218 -7.11 2.73 -5.68
CA ARG A 218 -8.20 2.14 -6.47
C ARG A 218 -9.36 1.67 -5.57
N GLU A 219 -9.07 0.95 -4.50
CA GLU A 219 -10.08 0.47 -3.54
C GLU A 219 -10.89 1.62 -2.91
N LYS A 220 -10.28 2.79 -2.75
CA LYS A 220 -10.90 4.00 -2.21
C LYS A 220 -11.49 4.91 -3.28
N ASN A 221 -11.49 4.49 -4.54
CA ASN A 221 -11.98 5.27 -5.69
C ASN A 221 -11.29 6.64 -5.84
N LEU A 222 -10.02 6.74 -5.43
CA LEU A 222 -9.18 7.94 -5.65
C LEU A 222 -8.65 7.97 -7.08
N ILE A 223 -8.50 6.80 -7.71
CA ILE A 223 -8.15 6.58 -9.11
C ILE A 223 -9.16 5.62 -9.75
N GLU A 224 -9.44 5.78 -11.03
CA GLU A 224 -10.38 4.92 -11.78
C GLU A 224 -9.73 3.57 -12.12
N CYS A 225 -8.47 3.58 -12.54
CA CYS A 225 -7.71 2.38 -12.84
C CYS A 225 -6.30 2.45 -12.21
N ASN A 226 -5.72 1.28 -11.94
CA ASN A 226 -4.36 1.19 -11.44
C ASN A 226 -3.39 1.03 -12.62
N SER A 227 -2.66 2.08 -12.96
CA SER A 227 -1.70 2.11 -14.09
C SER A 227 -0.58 1.05 -13.98
N ILE A 228 -0.30 0.56 -12.77
CA ILE A 228 0.75 -0.43 -12.51
C ILE A 228 0.22 -1.82 -12.14
N GLU A 229 -1.07 -2.11 -12.38
CA GLU A 229 -1.72 -3.37 -11.97
C GLU A 229 -0.96 -4.63 -12.47
N TYR A 230 -0.40 -4.57 -13.67
CA TYR A 230 0.34 -5.69 -14.28
C TYR A 230 1.86 -5.60 -14.13
N MET A 231 2.38 -4.60 -13.40
CA MET A 231 3.81 -4.54 -13.12
C MET A 231 4.22 -5.61 -12.11
N THR A 232 5.40 -6.18 -12.32
CA THR A 232 5.97 -7.15 -11.39
C THR A 232 7.35 -6.71 -10.93
N SER A 233 7.72 -7.07 -9.71
CA SER A 233 9.06 -6.78 -9.19
C SER A 233 10.19 -7.43 -10.03
N LYS A 234 9.88 -8.46 -10.81
CA LYS A 234 10.85 -9.17 -11.66
C LYS A 234 11.49 -8.26 -12.71
N SER A 235 10.76 -7.23 -13.17
CA SER A 235 11.28 -6.26 -14.16
C SER A 235 12.54 -5.54 -13.70
N PHE A 236 12.76 -5.45 -12.38
CA PHE A 236 13.89 -4.73 -11.79
C PHE A 236 15.04 -5.64 -11.36
N TYR A 237 14.93 -6.97 -11.48
CA TYR A 237 15.94 -7.90 -10.93
C TYR A 237 17.33 -7.73 -11.53
N GLN A 238 17.42 -7.37 -12.81
CA GLN A 238 18.71 -7.15 -13.49
C GLN A 238 19.43 -5.89 -13.00
N GLN A 239 18.68 -4.93 -12.44
CA GLN A 239 19.24 -3.70 -11.90
C GLN A 239 19.71 -3.85 -10.44
N CYS A 240 19.27 -4.92 -9.76
CA CYS A 240 19.57 -5.12 -8.34
C CYS A 240 21.02 -5.53 -8.13
N TYR A 241 21.62 -5.02 -7.04
CA TYR A 241 22.95 -5.41 -6.61
C TYR A 241 22.94 -6.81 -5.99
N GLU A 242 23.93 -7.61 -6.32
CA GLU A 242 24.12 -8.93 -5.73
C GLU A 242 25.29 -8.89 -4.76
N LYS A 243 25.04 -9.15 -3.47
CA LYS A 243 26.09 -9.48 -2.52
C LYS A 243 26.30 -10.98 -2.55
N TYR A 244 27.31 -11.41 -3.25
CA TYR A 244 27.75 -12.79 -3.19
C TYR A 244 28.43 -13.02 -1.84
N LYS A 245 27.79 -13.85 -1.02
CA LYS A 245 28.44 -14.46 0.16
C LYS A 245 28.68 -15.91 -0.16
N PRO A 246 29.94 -16.35 -0.24
CA PRO A 246 30.25 -17.77 -0.39
C PRO A 246 29.58 -18.59 0.71
N LYS A 247 29.15 -19.80 0.40
CA LYS A 247 28.44 -20.66 1.38
C LYS A 247 29.26 -20.93 2.64
N ASN A 248 30.58 -21.00 2.51
CA ASN A 248 31.53 -21.17 3.61
C ASN A 248 31.57 -19.98 4.56
N GLU A 249 31.23 -18.75 4.13
CA GLU A 249 31.13 -17.58 4.99
C GLU A 249 29.77 -17.47 5.73
N GLN A 250 28.84 -18.37 5.44
CA GLN A 250 27.50 -18.40 6.09
C GLN A 250 27.47 -19.35 7.29
N VAL A 251 28.53 -20.12 7.48
CA VAL A 251 28.68 -21.11 8.57
C VAL A 251 29.95 -20.76 9.31
N ILE A 252 29.89 -20.79 10.65
CA ILE A 252 31.09 -20.59 11.49
C ILE A 252 32.06 -21.72 11.20
N PRO A 253 33.31 -21.45 10.78
CA PRO A 253 34.33 -22.46 10.57
C PRO A 253 34.59 -23.27 11.83
N ARG A 254 35.07 -24.51 11.67
CA ARG A 254 35.31 -25.39 12.79
C ARG A 254 36.35 -24.83 13.75
N GLU A 255 37.38 -24.21 13.23
CA GLU A 255 38.46 -23.58 14.03
C GLU A 255 37.90 -22.44 14.90
N ASP A 256 37.04 -21.57 14.31
CA ASP A 256 36.40 -20.46 15.02
C ASP A 256 35.43 -21.00 16.10
N MET A 257 34.71 -22.08 15.80
CA MET A 257 33.86 -22.74 16.78
C MET A 257 34.67 -23.32 17.97
N GLN A 258 35.86 -23.87 17.72
CA GLN A 258 36.75 -24.33 18.78
C GLN A 258 37.27 -23.19 19.63
N GLN A 259 37.62 -22.05 19.01
CA GLN A 259 38.03 -20.86 19.75
C GLN A 259 36.90 -20.32 20.62
N LEU A 260 35.68 -20.29 20.08
CA LEU A 260 34.46 -19.84 20.79
C LEU A 260 34.19 -20.76 22.02
N GLN A 261 34.29 -22.08 21.85
CA GLN A 261 34.17 -23.04 22.97
C GLN A 261 35.27 -22.87 24.02
N GLY A 262 36.49 -22.52 23.58
CA GLY A 262 37.58 -22.17 24.48
C GLY A 262 37.31 -20.89 25.26
N GLN A 263 36.63 -19.90 24.61
CA GLN A 263 36.25 -18.67 25.29
C GLN A 263 35.13 -18.91 26.32
N PHE A 264 34.09 -19.69 26.00
CA PHE A 264 33.06 -20.05 26.97
C PHE A 264 33.64 -20.63 28.25
N ARG A 265 34.62 -21.58 28.14
CA ARG A 265 35.29 -22.15 29.31
C ARG A 265 35.99 -21.12 30.16
N ARG A 266 36.80 -20.22 29.54
CA ARG A 266 37.47 -19.12 30.24
C ARG A 266 36.50 -18.18 30.92
N ASP A 267 35.38 -17.85 30.26
CA ASP A 267 34.37 -16.95 30.81
C ASP A 267 33.68 -17.60 32.02
N HIS A 268 33.34 -18.87 31.94
CA HIS A 268 32.75 -19.63 33.07
C HIS A 268 33.70 -19.74 34.28
N GLU A 269 35.02 -19.82 34.04
CA GLU A 269 36.04 -19.83 35.09
C GLU A 269 36.25 -18.44 35.71
N ASN A 270 36.25 -17.38 34.89
CA ASN A 270 36.57 -16.00 35.34
C ASN A 270 35.37 -15.22 35.85
N LYS A 271 34.16 -15.54 35.33
CA LYS A 271 32.90 -14.83 35.63
C LYS A 271 31.75 -15.85 35.65
N GLU A 272 31.78 -16.76 36.62
CA GLU A 272 30.84 -17.87 36.70
C GLU A 272 29.37 -17.45 36.71
N ASN A 273 29.05 -16.28 37.32
CA ASN A 273 27.70 -15.74 37.38
C ASN A 273 27.28 -14.91 36.15
N TYR A 274 28.10 -14.84 35.09
CA TYR A 274 27.77 -14.07 33.91
C TYR A 274 26.89 -14.85 32.94
N MET A 275 25.58 -14.82 33.16
CA MET A 275 24.57 -15.61 32.43
C MET A 275 24.53 -15.43 30.91
N PRO A 276 24.85 -14.25 30.32
CA PRO A 276 24.90 -14.11 28.86
C PRO A 276 25.82 -15.13 28.17
N THR A 277 26.96 -15.48 28.74
CA THR A 277 27.85 -16.52 28.17
C THR A 277 27.15 -17.86 28.06
N TYR A 278 26.44 -18.31 29.12
CA TYR A 278 25.67 -19.57 29.09
C TYR A 278 24.55 -19.53 28.04
N ALA A 279 23.89 -18.38 27.88
CA ALA A 279 22.83 -18.18 26.86
C ALA A 279 23.41 -18.29 25.44
N VAL A 280 24.59 -17.69 25.17
CA VAL A 280 25.27 -17.78 23.86
C VAL A 280 25.75 -19.19 23.59
N GLU A 281 26.33 -19.89 24.60
CA GLU A 281 26.72 -21.31 24.47
C GLU A 281 25.49 -22.16 24.14
N PHE A 282 24.38 -21.96 24.85
CA PHE A 282 23.12 -22.66 24.58
C PHE A 282 22.59 -22.35 23.15
N ALA A 283 22.73 -21.12 22.69
CA ALA A 283 22.39 -20.74 21.32
C ALA A 283 23.21 -21.52 20.28
N SER A 284 24.51 -21.68 20.55
CA SER A 284 25.42 -22.46 19.67
C SER A 284 25.07 -23.94 19.56
N LEU A 285 24.53 -24.52 20.63
CA LEU A 285 24.12 -25.94 20.69
C LEU A 285 22.73 -26.18 20.08
N THR A 286 21.83 -25.16 20.12
CA THR A 286 20.42 -25.36 19.78
C THR A 286 19.99 -24.66 18.50
N GLY A 287 20.72 -23.64 18.05
CA GLY A 287 20.29 -22.78 16.96
C GLY A 287 18.99 -21.98 17.26
N MET A 288 18.60 -21.86 18.52
CA MET A 288 17.43 -21.08 18.93
C MET A 288 17.67 -19.58 18.70
N ARG A 289 16.60 -18.86 18.43
CA ARG A 289 16.69 -17.41 18.30
C ARG A 289 16.94 -16.77 19.68
N VAL A 290 17.71 -15.69 19.71
CA VAL A 290 17.97 -14.95 20.95
C VAL A 290 16.67 -14.61 21.70
N SER A 291 15.62 -14.18 20.99
CA SER A 291 14.32 -13.88 21.59
C SER A 291 13.56 -15.09 22.14
N GLU A 292 13.87 -16.29 21.69
CA GLU A 292 13.33 -17.55 22.22
C GLU A 292 14.12 -18.00 23.46
N ILE A 293 15.43 -17.79 23.45
CA ILE A 293 16.32 -18.09 24.59
C ILE A 293 15.97 -17.20 25.78
N SER A 294 15.84 -15.89 25.56
CA SER A 294 15.45 -14.96 26.63
C SER A 294 14.02 -15.18 27.15
N ALA A 295 13.20 -15.96 26.44
CA ALA A 295 11.85 -16.33 26.86
C ALA A 295 11.76 -17.79 27.35
N LEU A 296 12.89 -18.50 27.52
CA LEU A 296 12.91 -19.89 27.94
C LEU A 296 12.66 -20.01 29.43
N ARG A 297 11.77 -20.93 29.80
CA ARG A 297 11.37 -21.19 31.19
C ARG A 297 11.81 -22.57 31.63
N TRP A 298 12.06 -22.75 32.95
CA TRP A 298 12.41 -24.07 33.52
C TRP A 298 11.29 -25.09 33.36
N ASP A 299 10.03 -24.72 33.41
CA ASP A 299 8.88 -25.63 33.20
C ASP A 299 8.73 -26.08 31.74
N HIS A 300 9.51 -25.51 30.81
CA HIS A 300 9.61 -25.95 29.41
C HIS A 300 10.80 -26.86 29.13
N ILE A 301 11.59 -27.20 30.15
CA ILE A 301 12.71 -28.11 30.05
C ILE A 301 12.24 -29.48 30.52
N TYR A 302 12.05 -30.37 29.56
CA TYR A 302 11.67 -31.79 29.81
C TYR A 302 12.87 -32.69 29.73
N GLU A 303 12.73 -33.95 30.15
CA GLU A 303 13.82 -34.93 30.17
C GLU A 303 14.40 -35.15 28.76
N ASP A 304 13.55 -35.32 27.75
CA ASP A 304 13.94 -35.69 26.40
C ASP A 304 13.91 -34.54 25.40
N TYR A 305 13.31 -33.39 25.75
CA TYR A 305 13.17 -32.28 24.84
C TYR A 305 12.99 -30.91 25.56
N ILE A 306 13.17 -29.85 24.82
CA ILE A 306 12.89 -28.48 25.20
C ILE A 306 11.68 -28.01 24.40
N LEU A 307 10.68 -27.45 25.07
CA LEU A 307 9.52 -26.84 24.42
C LEU A 307 9.79 -25.36 24.11
N ILE A 308 9.65 -24.95 22.84
CA ILE A 308 9.85 -23.58 22.38
C ILE A 308 8.50 -23.04 21.95
N GLU A 309 7.84 -22.29 22.82
CA GLU A 309 6.51 -21.74 22.60
C GLU A 309 6.51 -20.21 22.59
N TYR A 310 7.38 -19.61 23.39
CA TYR A 310 7.42 -18.18 23.61
C TYR A 310 8.65 -17.51 22.98
N SER A 311 8.55 -16.22 22.77
CA SER A 311 9.67 -15.36 22.37
C SER A 311 9.51 -13.97 22.99
N GLU A 312 10.61 -13.37 23.37
CA GLU A 312 10.65 -11.99 23.79
C GLU A 312 10.30 -11.06 22.62
N LYS A 313 9.48 -10.07 22.90
CA LYS A 313 9.20 -8.94 22.02
C LYS A 313 9.74 -7.68 22.67
N SER A 314 10.14 -6.71 21.86
CA SER A 314 10.62 -5.43 22.35
C SER A 314 9.91 -4.27 21.63
N ASN A 315 9.78 -3.17 22.33
CA ASN A 315 9.44 -1.88 21.75
C ASN A 315 10.64 -0.94 21.94
N PRO A 316 11.47 -0.72 20.92
CA PRO A 316 12.66 0.13 21.02
C PRO A 316 12.37 1.57 21.44
N GLN A 317 11.18 2.09 21.05
CA GLN A 317 10.79 3.47 21.39
C GLN A 317 10.46 3.66 22.87
N LYS A 318 9.94 2.59 23.52
CA LYS A 318 9.55 2.59 24.94
C LYS A 318 10.55 1.88 25.83
N ASN A 319 11.62 1.34 25.25
CA ASN A 319 12.58 0.47 25.94
C ASN A 319 11.89 -0.59 26.82
N SER A 320 10.85 -1.22 26.27
CA SER A 320 10.04 -2.20 26.98
C SER A 320 10.11 -3.56 26.31
N PHE A 321 10.08 -4.61 27.16
CA PHE A 321 10.14 -6.00 26.73
C PHE A 321 8.94 -6.77 27.32
N TRP A 322 8.39 -7.69 26.53
CA TRP A 322 7.32 -8.60 26.99
C TRP A 322 7.43 -9.95 26.32
N ILE A 323 6.82 -10.94 26.91
CA ILE A 323 6.77 -12.30 26.36
C ILE A 323 5.48 -12.50 25.59
N ASP A 324 5.59 -13.10 24.42
CA ASP A 324 4.48 -13.47 23.56
C ASP A 324 4.83 -14.78 22.84
N ARG A 325 3.85 -15.40 22.21
CA ARG A 325 4.08 -16.59 21.39
C ARG A 325 5.08 -16.30 20.26
N THR A 326 5.75 -17.36 19.80
CA THR A 326 6.67 -17.29 18.64
C THR A 326 5.99 -16.63 17.43
N LYS A 327 6.78 -16.08 16.52
CA LYS A 327 6.29 -15.33 15.34
C LYS A 327 5.20 -16.07 14.55
N ASN A 328 5.30 -17.40 14.45
CA ASN A 328 4.35 -18.23 13.72
C ASN A 328 3.23 -18.81 14.61
N LYS A 329 3.18 -18.44 15.90
CA LYS A 329 2.24 -18.96 16.91
C LYS A 329 2.21 -20.49 16.99
N ARG A 330 3.31 -21.15 16.60
CA ARG A 330 3.46 -22.61 16.65
C ARG A 330 4.55 -22.93 17.64
N ALA A 331 4.22 -23.78 18.60
CA ALA A 331 5.20 -24.40 19.47
C ALA A 331 6.00 -25.44 18.67
N ARG A 332 7.26 -25.63 19.04
CA ARG A 332 8.12 -26.69 18.53
C ARG A 332 8.97 -27.26 19.65
N THR A 333 9.43 -28.48 19.48
CA THR A 333 10.36 -29.13 20.39
C THR A 333 11.77 -29.17 19.81
N PHE A 334 12.75 -29.13 20.69
CA PHE A 334 14.15 -29.38 20.37
C PHE A 334 14.64 -30.56 21.24
N PRO A 335 15.33 -31.59 20.68
CA PRO A 335 15.75 -32.74 21.44
C PRO A 335 16.80 -32.37 22.48
N MET A 336 16.72 -32.98 23.66
CA MET A 336 17.69 -32.80 24.73
C MET A 336 18.94 -33.64 24.47
N THR A 337 20.08 -32.98 24.20
CA THR A 337 21.37 -33.65 24.09
C THR A 337 22.11 -33.66 25.42
N ASN A 338 23.14 -34.51 25.52
CA ASN A 338 23.93 -34.59 26.73
C ASN A 338 24.70 -33.29 27.05
N GLU A 339 25.13 -32.59 26.00
CA GLU A 339 25.80 -31.28 26.11
C GLU A 339 24.86 -30.23 26.68
N ILE A 340 23.65 -30.15 26.12
CA ILE A 340 22.60 -29.23 26.59
C ILE A 340 22.23 -29.55 28.04
N ARG A 341 22.05 -30.80 28.38
CA ARG A 341 21.73 -31.24 29.75
C ARG A 341 22.80 -30.81 30.75
N ARG A 342 24.09 -30.97 30.40
CA ARG A 342 25.21 -30.56 31.26
C ARG A 342 25.23 -29.03 31.43
N LEU A 343 25.03 -28.29 30.35
CA LEU A 343 24.99 -26.82 30.39
C LEU A 343 23.83 -26.30 31.26
N LEU A 344 22.62 -26.82 31.05
CA LEU A 344 21.46 -26.45 31.86
C LEU A 344 21.60 -26.81 33.33
N LYS A 345 22.24 -27.93 33.64
CA LYS A 345 22.57 -28.30 35.01
C LYS A 345 23.52 -27.28 35.65
N LYS A 346 24.57 -26.86 34.94
CA LYS A 346 25.50 -25.83 35.41
C LYS A 346 24.80 -24.47 35.58
N VAL A 347 23.95 -24.07 34.66
CA VAL A 347 23.13 -22.83 34.78
C VAL A 347 22.32 -22.90 36.06
N LYS A 348 21.64 -23.99 36.35
CA LYS A 348 20.82 -24.12 37.56
C LYS A 348 21.65 -24.09 38.84
N GLU A 349 22.84 -24.70 38.83
CA GLU A 349 23.77 -24.64 39.95
C GLU A 349 24.21 -23.22 40.24
N VAL A 350 24.58 -22.45 39.22
CA VAL A 350 24.97 -21.03 39.32
C VAL A 350 23.81 -20.16 39.79
N GLU A 351 22.62 -20.33 39.24
CA GLU A 351 21.44 -19.61 39.72
C GLU A 351 21.12 -19.87 41.18
N GLN A 352 21.32 -21.11 41.65
CA GLN A 352 21.14 -21.47 43.04
C GLN A 352 22.21 -20.86 43.95
N GLU A 353 23.46 -20.88 43.52
CA GLU A 353 24.59 -20.35 44.29
C GLU A 353 24.53 -18.83 44.45
N TYR A 354 24.13 -18.12 43.40
CA TYR A 354 24.04 -16.63 43.36
C TYR A 354 22.66 -16.10 43.71
N GLY A 355 21.68 -16.96 43.97
CA GLY A 355 20.34 -16.54 44.37
C GLY A 355 19.46 -16.02 43.26
N TYR A 356 19.75 -16.35 41.99
CA TYR A 356 19.00 -15.90 40.79
C TYR A 356 17.76 -16.74 40.50
N LEU A 357 17.24 -17.45 41.47
CA LEU A 357 16.14 -18.43 41.32
C LEU A 357 14.85 -17.73 40.85
N CYS A 358 14.41 -18.06 39.63
CA CYS A 358 13.14 -17.63 39.07
C CYS A 358 12.63 -18.65 38.04
N ASP A 359 11.50 -18.32 37.39
CA ASP A 359 10.91 -19.22 36.38
C ASP A 359 11.74 -19.31 35.07
N TRP A 360 12.67 -18.37 34.84
CA TRP A 360 13.43 -18.25 33.59
C TRP A 360 14.75 -19.03 33.66
N VAL A 361 15.16 -19.65 32.55
CA VAL A 361 16.39 -20.47 32.47
C VAL A 361 17.66 -19.61 32.54
N PHE A 362 17.63 -18.43 31.96
CA PHE A 362 18.77 -17.51 31.98
C PHE A 362 18.36 -16.26 32.75
N ALA A 363 18.76 -16.19 34.00
CA ALA A 363 18.47 -15.07 34.89
C ALA A 363 19.72 -14.62 35.65
N ASP A 364 19.77 -13.34 35.97
CA ASP A 364 20.80 -12.74 36.81
C ASP A 364 20.17 -11.96 37.98
N GLU A 365 20.93 -11.11 38.65
CA GLU A 365 20.47 -10.29 39.78
C GLU A 365 19.28 -9.38 39.45
N ASP A 366 19.16 -8.96 38.18
CA ASP A 366 18.05 -8.14 37.68
C ASP A 366 16.85 -9.01 37.20
N GLY A 367 16.94 -10.32 37.31
CA GLY A 367 15.95 -11.27 36.85
C GLY A 367 16.25 -11.81 35.44
N ARG A 368 15.23 -11.98 34.61
CA ARG A 368 15.37 -12.55 33.26
C ARG A 368 16.28 -11.71 32.36
N ILE A 369 17.26 -12.33 31.71
CA ILE A 369 18.12 -11.64 30.74
C ILE A 369 17.31 -11.30 29.46
N HIS A 370 17.37 -10.04 29.04
CA HIS A 370 16.77 -9.60 27.79
C HIS A 370 17.67 -9.85 26.59
N GLY A 371 17.06 -10.12 25.42
CA GLY A 371 17.75 -10.42 24.18
C GLY A 371 18.94 -9.51 23.83
N PRO A 372 18.86 -8.17 24.00
CA PRO A 372 19.99 -7.29 23.75
C PRO A 372 21.23 -7.51 24.64
N ARG A 373 21.10 -8.24 25.75
CA ARG A 373 22.22 -8.58 26.66
C ARG A 373 22.85 -9.95 26.34
N ILE A 374 22.17 -10.76 25.54
CA ILE A 374 22.66 -12.03 24.98
C ILE A 374 23.37 -11.77 23.65
#